data_aef2b255a69a64f9e74714dedc18cd88
#
_entry.id   aef2b255a69a64f9e74714dedc18cd88
#
_cell.length_a   1.000
_cell.length_b   1.000
_cell.length_c   1.000
_cell.angle_alpha   90.00
_cell.angle_beta   90.00
_cell.angle_gamma   90.00
#
_symmetry.space_group_name_H-M   'P 1'
#
loop_
_entity.id
_entity.type
_entity.pdbx_description
1 polymer ?
#
loop_
_entity_poly.entity_id
_entity_poly.type
_entity_poly.pdbx_seq_one_letter_code
_entity_poly.pdbx_strand_id
1 'polypeptide(L)'
;SSAEAQPMYVNSPYGIAFAHNGNLTNSLELQADLFKEDMRHVNTGSDSEVLLNVFAHELQELGADRPEAEQIFKAVEEVHRRCSGGYAGIALIMGAGIVGFRDPLGIRPLIYGKKETASGVDYMLASESVALDALGYERIRDVKPGEAVFISNDGQIDTAICAEKTRLIPCIFEYVYLARPDSIIDQVSVYKARLRMGEH
;
A
#
# COMPACT_ATOMS: atom_id res chain seq x y z
N SER A 1 -2.37 -4.81 -20.32
CA SER A 1 -2.33 -3.78 -21.38
C SER A 1 -1.58 -2.55 -20.87
N SER A 2 -1.21 -1.61 -21.76
CA SER A 2 -0.57 -0.34 -21.34
C SER A 2 -1.50 0.52 -20.47
N ALA A 3 -2.81 0.32 -20.58
CA ALA A 3 -3.82 1.01 -19.78
C ALA A 3 -3.84 0.55 -18.30
N GLU A 4 -3.25 -0.59 -17.99
CA GLU A 4 -3.15 -1.15 -16.63
C GLU A 4 -1.77 -0.93 -16.01
N ALA A 5 -0.89 -0.18 -16.71
CA ALA A 5 0.43 0.15 -16.17
C ALA A 5 0.31 1.05 -14.93
N GLN A 6 1.06 0.72 -13.89
CA GLN A 6 1.13 1.50 -12.66
C GLN A 6 2.32 2.48 -12.71
N PRO A 7 2.22 3.65 -12.02
CA PRO A 7 1.13 4.03 -11.13
C PRO A 7 -0.14 4.43 -11.91
N MET A 8 -1.30 4.05 -11.38
CA MET A 8 -2.60 4.54 -11.84
C MET A 8 -2.86 5.93 -11.26
N TYR A 9 -3.79 6.68 -11.89
CA TYR A 9 -4.04 8.05 -11.48
C TYR A 9 -5.52 8.40 -11.51
N VAL A 10 -5.97 9.15 -10.49
CA VAL A 10 -7.29 9.81 -10.47
C VAL A 10 -7.12 11.29 -10.12
N ASN A 11 -7.94 12.15 -10.74
CA ASN A 11 -7.91 13.61 -10.53
C ASN A 11 -8.57 14.02 -9.22
N SER A 12 -9.67 13.38 -8.85
CA SER A 12 -10.52 13.77 -7.73
C SER A 12 -10.33 12.79 -6.56
N PRO A 13 -10.30 13.31 -5.29
CA PRO A 13 -10.46 14.73 -4.91
C PRO A 13 -9.18 15.58 -5.01
N TYR A 14 -7.97 14.98 -4.98
CA TYR A 14 -6.71 15.74 -4.82
C TYR A 14 -5.67 15.52 -5.92
N GLY A 15 -5.95 14.62 -6.87
CA GLY A 15 -4.90 14.05 -7.71
C GLY A 15 -4.10 13.00 -6.92
N ILE A 16 -4.35 11.72 -7.22
CA ILE A 16 -3.74 10.60 -6.52
C ILE A 16 -3.08 9.69 -7.54
N ALA A 17 -1.76 9.50 -7.42
CA ALA A 17 -1.03 8.46 -8.14
C ALA A 17 -0.87 7.24 -7.22
N PHE A 18 -1.17 6.04 -7.74
CA PHE A 18 -1.30 4.84 -6.93
C PHE A 18 -0.60 3.63 -7.54
N ALA A 19 0.17 2.94 -6.71
CA ALA A 19 0.76 1.63 -7.02
C ALA A 19 0.21 0.58 -6.05
N HIS A 20 -0.12 -0.58 -6.58
CA HIS A 20 -0.72 -1.70 -5.85
C HIS A 20 -0.01 -3.00 -6.17
N ASN A 21 0.23 -3.78 -5.15
CA ASN A 21 0.69 -5.15 -5.25
C ASN A 21 -0.29 -6.07 -4.52
N GLY A 22 -0.94 -6.96 -5.25
CA GLY A 22 -1.93 -7.85 -4.64
C GLY A 22 -3.08 -8.21 -5.54
N ASN A 23 -4.20 -8.60 -4.93
CA ASN A 23 -5.44 -8.89 -5.62
C ASN A 23 -6.64 -8.71 -4.69
N LEU A 24 -7.69 -8.03 -5.20
CA LEU A 24 -8.99 -7.93 -4.54
C LEU A 24 -9.92 -9.06 -5.00
N THR A 25 -10.55 -9.73 -4.05
CA THR A 25 -11.50 -10.81 -4.33
C THR A 25 -12.92 -10.31 -4.62
N ASN A 26 -13.23 -9.07 -4.23
CA ASN A 26 -14.53 -8.43 -4.39
C ASN A 26 -14.51 -7.20 -5.33
N SER A 27 -13.56 -7.13 -6.25
CA SER A 27 -13.38 -5.96 -7.14
C SER A 27 -14.61 -5.62 -7.97
N LEU A 28 -15.36 -6.62 -8.47
CA LEU A 28 -16.58 -6.39 -9.27
C LEU A 28 -17.72 -5.77 -8.45
N GLU A 29 -17.87 -6.20 -7.20
CA GLU A 29 -18.86 -5.64 -6.27
C GLU A 29 -18.53 -4.17 -5.96
N LEU A 30 -17.26 -3.90 -5.60
CA LEU A 30 -16.79 -2.55 -5.33
C LEU A 30 -16.94 -1.61 -6.54
N GLN A 31 -16.70 -2.10 -7.75
CA GLN A 31 -16.90 -1.33 -8.97
C GLN A 31 -18.37 -0.94 -9.16
N ALA A 32 -19.30 -1.86 -8.88
CA ALA A 32 -20.73 -1.58 -8.95
C ALA A 32 -21.19 -0.54 -7.91
N ASP A 33 -20.65 -0.63 -6.69
CA ASP A 33 -20.93 0.33 -5.61
C ASP A 33 -20.37 1.72 -5.94
N LEU A 34 -19.14 1.83 -6.40
CA LEU A 34 -18.52 3.09 -6.82
C LEU A 34 -19.33 3.79 -7.92
N PHE A 35 -19.84 3.03 -8.88
CA PHE A 35 -20.71 3.59 -9.93
C PHE A 35 -22.02 4.10 -9.36
N LYS A 36 -22.65 3.33 -8.47
CA LYS A 36 -23.96 3.66 -7.89
C LYS A 36 -23.90 4.85 -6.91
N GLU A 37 -22.85 4.91 -6.08
CA GLU A 37 -22.73 5.89 -5.02
C GLU A 37 -22.13 7.22 -5.51
N ASP A 38 -21.17 7.15 -6.41
CA ASP A 38 -20.30 8.28 -6.76
C ASP A 38 -20.19 8.52 -8.27
N MET A 39 -20.93 7.76 -9.09
CA MET A 39 -20.87 7.80 -10.56
C MET A 39 -19.45 7.61 -11.12
N ARG A 40 -18.54 6.99 -10.34
CA ARG A 40 -17.17 6.72 -10.77
C ARG A 40 -17.13 5.56 -11.74
N HIS A 41 -16.51 5.80 -12.88
CA HIS A 41 -16.24 4.79 -13.88
C HIS A 41 -14.81 4.29 -13.75
N VAL A 42 -14.66 2.97 -13.74
CA VAL A 42 -13.36 2.29 -13.84
C VAL A 42 -13.08 2.04 -15.32
N ASN A 43 -11.90 2.44 -15.80
CA ASN A 43 -11.56 2.40 -17.22
C ASN A 43 -10.91 1.08 -17.65
N THR A 44 -10.42 0.30 -16.68
CA THR A 44 -9.70 -0.95 -16.94
C THR A 44 -10.33 -2.12 -16.17
N GLY A 45 -9.89 -3.34 -16.46
CA GLY A 45 -10.26 -4.52 -15.69
C GLY A 45 -9.40 -4.73 -14.43
N SER A 46 -8.51 -3.79 -14.11
CA SER A 46 -7.57 -3.92 -13.00
C SER A 46 -8.23 -3.60 -11.65
N ASP A 47 -8.09 -4.50 -10.70
CA ASP A 47 -8.47 -4.29 -9.30
C ASP A 47 -7.69 -3.16 -8.63
N SER A 48 -6.50 -2.83 -9.15
CA SER A 48 -5.72 -1.68 -8.69
C SER A 48 -6.43 -0.34 -8.94
N GLU A 49 -7.13 -0.21 -10.07
CA GLU A 49 -7.94 0.98 -10.37
C GLU A 49 -9.17 1.04 -9.46
N VAL A 50 -9.77 -0.12 -9.15
CA VAL A 50 -10.88 -0.21 -8.19
C VAL A 50 -10.43 0.23 -6.80
N LEU A 51 -9.31 -0.31 -6.30
CA LEU A 51 -8.75 0.04 -4.99
C LEU A 51 -8.41 1.53 -4.88
N LEU A 52 -7.80 2.11 -5.94
CA LEU A 52 -7.54 3.54 -6.03
C LEU A 52 -8.83 4.36 -5.94
N ASN A 53 -9.88 3.96 -6.66
CA ASN A 53 -11.14 4.69 -6.65
C ASN A 53 -11.90 4.56 -5.32
N VAL A 54 -11.83 3.41 -4.65
CA VAL A 54 -12.35 3.27 -3.28
C VAL A 54 -11.62 4.22 -2.34
N PHE A 55 -10.29 4.24 -2.35
CA PHE A 55 -9.51 5.15 -1.51
C PHE A 55 -9.80 6.63 -1.81
N ALA A 56 -9.93 7.00 -3.08
CA ALA A 56 -10.27 8.36 -3.50
C ALA A 56 -11.69 8.76 -3.07
N HIS A 57 -12.65 7.84 -3.13
CA HIS A 57 -14.02 8.06 -2.66
C HIS A 57 -14.03 8.34 -1.14
N GLU A 58 -13.36 7.50 -0.36
CA GLU A 58 -13.31 7.67 1.10
C GLU A 58 -12.63 8.99 1.51
N LEU A 59 -11.58 9.40 0.80
CA LEU A 59 -10.97 10.73 1.03
C LEU A 59 -11.91 11.87 0.67
N GLN A 60 -12.72 11.72 -0.39
CA GLN A 60 -13.70 12.72 -0.82
C GLN A 60 -14.81 12.91 0.21
N GLU A 61 -15.33 11.83 0.79
CA GLU A 61 -16.38 11.88 1.81
C GLU A 61 -15.92 12.60 3.09
N LEU A 62 -14.64 12.60 3.40
CA LEU A 62 -14.07 13.33 4.53
C LEU A 62 -13.98 14.85 4.32
N GLY A 63 -14.08 15.33 3.07
CA GLY A 63 -14.32 16.71 2.70
C GLY A 63 -13.25 17.73 3.10
N ALA A 64 -12.01 17.33 3.31
CA ALA A 64 -10.91 18.23 3.65
C ALA A 64 -10.34 18.92 2.42
N ASP A 65 -9.98 20.19 2.49
CA ASP A 65 -9.28 20.89 1.40
C ASP A 65 -7.88 20.31 1.15
N ARG A 66 -7.21 19.87 2.22
CA ARG A 66 -5.95 19.13 2.21
C ARG A 66 -6.02 18.06 3.30
N PRO A 67 -5.92 16.79 2.94
CA PRO A 67 -6.01 15.73 3.94
C PRO A 67 -4.74 15.68 4.80
N GLU A 68 -4.93 15.62 6.09
CA GLU A 68 -3.90 15.36 7.09
C GLU A 68 -3.88 13.87 7.47
N ALA A 69 -2.94 13.47 8.32
CA ALA A 69 -2.76 12.07 8.72
C ALA A 69 -4.06 11.42 9.22
N GLU A 70 -4.86 12.13 10.03
CA GLU A 70 -6.10 11.60 10.60
C GLU A 70 -7.13 11.24 9.51
N GLN A 71 -7.34 12.14 8.53
CA GLN A 71 -8.27 11.87 7.43
C GLN A 71 -7.77 10.73 6.53
N ILE A 72 -6.47 10.70 6.27
CA ILE A 72 -5.86 9.63 5.46
C ILE A 72 -6.03 8.27 6.15
N PHE A 73 -5.82 8.19 7.47
CA PHE A 73 -6.01 6.95 8.22
C PHE A 73 -7.47 6.51 8.29
N LYS A 74 -8.41 7.45 8.42
CA LYS A 74 -9.85 7.14 8.32
C LYS A 74 -10.23 6.60 6.93
N ALA A 75 -9.70 7.18 5.87
CA ALA A 75 -9.94 6.65 4.52
C ALA A 75 -9.37 5.25 4.35
N VAL A 76 -8.18 4.96 4.89
CA VAL A 76 -7.60 3.60 4.87
C VAL A 76 -8.40 2.63 5.74
N GLU A 77 -8.97 3.06 6.87
CA GLU A 77 -9.87 2.25 7.70
C GLU A 77 -11.09 1.78 6.89
N GLU A 78 -11.72 2.69 6.14
CA GLU A 78 -12.85 2.36 5.26
C GLU A 78 -12.41 1.45 4.08
N VAL A 79 -11.23 1.68 3.51
CA VAL A 79 -10.65 0.75 2.52
C VAL A 79 -10.53 -0.66 3.10
N HIS A 80 -10.01 -0.82 4.32
CA HIS A 80 -9.88 -2.13 4.96
C HIS A 80 -11.24 -2.76 5.31
N ARG A 81 -12.26 -1.96 5.57
CA ARG A 81 -13.63 -2.44 5.82
C ARG A 81 -14.32 -2.93 4.55
N ARG A 82 -14.10 -2.24 3.43
CA ARG A 82 -14.77 -2.51 2.14
C ARG A 82 -14.04 -3.55 1.30
N CYS A 83 -12.70 -3.48 1.24
CA CYS A 83 -11.90 -4.31 0.35
C CYS A 83 -11.56 -5.66 0.98
N SER A 84 -11.76 -6.73 0.21
CA SER A 84 -11.39 -8.10 0.57
C SER A 84 -10.27 -8.60 -0.34
N GLY A 85 -9.24 -9.24 0.25
CA GLY A 85 -8.11 -9.77 -0.51
C GLY A 85 -6.79 -9.57 0.21
N GLY A 86 -5.69 -9.78 -0.51
CA GLY A 86 -4.34 -9.50 -0.05
C GLY A 86 -3.76 -8.35 -0.85
N TYR A 87 -3.43 -7.24 -0.22
CA TYR A 87 -2.96 -6.04 -0.91
C TYR A 87 -1.98 -5.19 -0.10
N ALA A 88 -1.07 -4.56 -0.82
CA ALA A 88 -0.27 -3.45 -0.33
C ALA A 88 -0.38 -2.30 -1.32
N GLY A 89 -0.80 -1.13 -0.85
CA GLY A 89 -1.00 0.07 -1.65
C GLY A 89 -0.03 1.18 -1.26
N ILE A 90 0.43 1.93 -2.25
CA ILE A 90 1.21 3.17 -2.06
C ILE A 90 0.54 4.26 -2.87
N ALA A 91 0.10 5.32 -2.21
CA ALA A 91 -0.55 6.47 -2.83
C ALA A 91 0.26 7.75 -2.61
N LEU A 92 0.58 8.45 -3.69
CA LEU A 92 1.06 9.83 -3.65
C LEU A 92 -0.16 10.75 -3.79
N ILE A 93 -0.43 11.54 -2.75
CA ILE A 93 -1.55 12.49 -2.71
C ILE A 93 -0.99 13.89 -2.93
N MET A 94 -1.43 14.54 -4.01
CA MET A 94 -0.95 15.86 -4.38
C MET A 94 -1.20 16.88 -3.27
N GLY A 95 -0.13 17.60 -2.91
CA GLY A 95 -0.18 18.59 -1.83
C GLY A 95 -0.15 18.05 -0.41
N ALA A 96 -0.35 16.75 -0.17
CA ALA A 96 -0.32 16.15 1.17
C ALA A 96 0.95 15.36 1.46
N GLY A 97 1.25 14.34 0.65
CA GLY A 97 2.40 13.47 0.91
C GLY A 97 2.19 12.08 0.30
N ILE A 98 2.89 11.09 0.85
CA ILE A 98 2.80 9.69 0.43
C ILE A 98 2.26 8.83 1.58
N VAL A 99 1.32 7.94 1.27
CA VAL A 99 0.82 6.95 2.22
C VAL A 99 1.06 5.54 1.68
N GLY A 100 1.54 4.65 2.54
CA GLY A 100 1.57 3.22 2.28
C GLY A 100 0.68 2.48 3.27
N PHE A 101 -0.09 1.51 2.82
CA PHE A 101 -0.93 0.68 3.68
C PHE A 101 -0.91 -0.79 3.27
N ARG A 102 -1.09 -1.65 4.25
CA ARG A 102 -1.00 -3.10 4.10
C ARG A 102 -2.32 -3.76 4.54
N ASP A 103 -2.76 -4.76 3.82
CA ASP A 103 -3.98 -5.50 4.14
C ASP A 103 -4.03 -6.01 5.59
N PRO A 104 -5.24 -6.19 6.18
CA PRO A 104 -5.40 -6.57 7.59
C PRO A 104 -4.79 -7.93 7.97
N LEU A 105 -4.54 -8.80 6.98
CA LEU A 105 -3.93 -10.11 7.18
C LEU A 105 -2.43 -10.12 6.88
N GLY A 106 -1.88 -9.00 6.36
CA GLY A 106 -0.48 -8.89 6.00
C GLY A 106 -0.05 -9.91 4.94
N ILE A 107 -0.97 -10.24 3.99
CA ILE A 107 -0.72 -11.21 2.92
C ILE A 107 0.37 -10.69 1.99
N ARG A 108 0.26 -9.41 1.58
CA ARG A 108 1.28 -8.77 0.75
C ARG A 108 2.28 -8.00 1.60
N PRO A 109 3.58 -8.05 1.26
CA PRO A 109 4.60 -7.32 2.00
C PRO A 109 4.61 -5.84 1.67
N LEU A 110 4.97 -5.03 2.67
CA LEU A 110 5.29 -3.62 2.52
C LEU A 110 6.31 -3.23 3.59
N ILE A 111 7.36 -2.53 3.19
CA ILE A 111 8.43 -2.06 4.06
C ILE A 111 8.72 -0.59 3.78
N TYR A 112 9.22 0.12 4.76
CA TYR A 112 9.72 1.48 4.56
C TYR A 112 11.08 1.72 5.20
N GLY A 113 11.78 2.66 4.63
CA GLY A 113 13.12 3.05 5.06
C GLY A 113 13.36 4.53 4.91
N LYS A 114 14.49 4.98 5.44
CA LYS A 114 14.94 6.37 5.41
C LYS A 114 16.37 6.47 4.87
N LYS A 115 16.70 7.65 4.36
CA LYS A 115 18.06 7.99 3.95
C LYS A 115 18.33 9.43 4.33
N GLU A 116 19.42 9.66 5.03
CA GLU A 116 19.91 11.00 5.32
C GLU A 116 20.54 11.60 4.07
N THR A 117 20.15 12.82 3.72
CA THR A 117 20.64 13.57 2.58
C THR A 117 21.07 14.97 3.01
N ALA A 118 21.76 15.70 2.14
CA ALA A 118 22.17 17.07 2.44
C ALA A 118 20.97 18.04 2.66
N SER A 119 19.78 17.69 2.15
CA SER A 119 18.55 18.48 2.26
C SER A 119 17.63 18.04 3.39
N GLY A 120 17.93 16.94 4.10
CA GLY A 120 17.09 16.37 5.14
C GLY A 120 17.02 14.86 5.07
N VAL A 121 15.91 14.30 5.52
CA VAL A 121 15.66 12.84 5.50
C VAL A 121 14.70 12.51 4.39
N ASP A 122 15.12 11.64 3.47
CA ASP A 122 14.27 11.07 2.45
C ASP A 122 13.69 9.75 2.94
N TYR A 123 12.45 9.45 2.54
CA TYR A 123 11.77 8.20 2.88
C TYR A 123 11.38 7.43 1.63
N MET A 124 11.36 6.11 1.74
CA MET A 124 10.98 5.22 0.66
C MET A 124 10.08 4.09 1.18
N LEU A 125 9.02 3.80 0.45
CA LEU A 125 8.13 2.65 0.64
C LEU A 125 8.39 1.65 -0.50
N ALA A 126 8.44 0.37 -0.20
CA ALA A 126 8.66 -0.68 -1.18
C ALA A 126 7.98 -1.99 -0.76
N SER A 127 7.72 -2.87 -1.73
CA SER A 127 7.25 -4.23 -1.44
C SER A 127 8.35 -5.11 -0.86
N GLU A 128 9.61 -4.85 -1.20
CA GLU A 128 10.76 -5.68 -0.80
C GLU A 128 11.91 -4.85 -0.26
N SER A 129 12.62 -5.39 0.73
CA SER A 129 13.76 -4.72 1.38
C SER A 129 14.93 -4.46 0.42
N VAL A 130 15.11 -5.29 -0.60
CA VAL A 130 16.19 -5.11 -1.59
C VAL A 130 16.08 -3.80 -2.36
N ALA A 131 14.87 -3.25 -2.52
CA ALA A 131 14.68 -1.96 -3.17
C ALA A 131 15.27 -0.82 -2.33
N LEU A 132 15.12 -0.90 -1.00
CA LEU A 132 15.73 0.03 -0.06
C LEU A 132 17.25 -0.09 -0.09
N ASP A 133 17.77 -1.32 -0.01
CA ASP A 133 19.21 -1.61 -0.01
C ASP A 133 19.88 -1.10 -1.28
N ALA A 134 19.26 -1.36 -2.46
CA ALA A 134 19.81 -0.97 -3.76
C ALA A 134 19.96 0.56 -3.92
N LEU A 135 19.12 1.34 -3.25
CA LEU A 135 19.13 2.80 -3.29
C LEU A 135 19.80 3.43 -2.07
N GLY A 136 20.31 2.60 -1.15
CA GLY A 136 21.05 3.04 0.03
C GLY A 136 20.16 3.65 1.11
N TYR A 137 18.93 3.16 1.24
CA TYR A 137 18.05 3.50 2.35
C TYR A 137 18.25 2.53 3.52
N GLU A 138 18.32 3.07 4.72
CA GLU A 138 18.28 2.31 5.96
C GLU A 138 16.84 1.81 6.19
N ARG A 139 16.69 0.51 6.41
CA ARG A 139 15.38 -0.10 6.72
C ARG A 139 14.90 0.36 8.09
N ILE A 140 13.69 0.89 8.17
CA ILE A 140 13.05 1.18 9.46
C ILE A 140 12.36 -0.08 9.96
N ARG A 141 11.34 -0.56 9.26
CA ARG A 141 10.64 -1.82 9.56
C ARG A 141 9.62 -2.19 8.48
N ASP A 142 9.13 -3.39 8.53
CA ASP A 142 7.92 -3.79 7.79
C ASP A 142 6.69 -3.03 8.31
N VAL A 143 5.77 -2.70 7.41
CA VAL A 143 4.43 -2.20 7.75
C VAL A 143 3.62 -3.36 8.32
N LYS A 144 2.99 -3.17 9.46
CA LYS A 144 2.21 -4.22 10.13
C LYS A 144 0.92 -4.52 9.35
N PRO A 145 0.33 -5.73 9.56
CA PRO A 145 -1.01 -6.00 9.05
C PRO A 145 -2.02 -4.93 9.46
N GLY A 146 -2.78 -4.40 8.50
CA GLY A 146 -3.78 -3.36 8.73
C GLY A 146 -3.23 -1.97 9.09
N GLU A 147 -1.91 -1.78 8.99
CA GLU A 147 -1.26 -0.49 9.28
C GLU A 147 -1.18 0.37 8.02
N ALA A 148 -1.32 1.68 8.24
CA ALA A 148 -0.92 2.72 7.30
C ALA A 148 0.26 3.53 7.84
N VAL A 149 1.14 3.95 6.94
CA VAL A 149 2.28 4.84 7.19
C VAL A 149 2.11 6.05 6.28
N PHE A 150 1.93 7.22 6.83
CA PHE A 150 1.84 8.47 6.09
C PHE A 150 3.11 9.29 6.30
N ILE A 151 3.67 9.78 5.21
CA ILE A 151 4.84 10.66 5.17
C ILE A 151 4.39 11.95 4.51
N SER A 152 4.29 13.01 5.27
CA SER A 152 3.87 14.33 4.80
C SER A 152 4.97 15.01 3.96
N ASN A 153 4.59 16.06 3.22
CA ASN A 153 5.54 16.80 2.37
C ASN A 153 6.65 17.51 3.15
N ASP A 154 6.46 17.76 4.44
CA ASP A 154 7.46 18.32 5.35
C ASP A 154 8.31 17.25 6.08
N GLY A 155 8.12 15.98 5.71
CA GLY A 155 8.93 14.86 6.19
C GLY A 155 8.51 14.31 7.56
N GLN A 156 7.32 14.65 8.06
CA GLN A 156 6.77 14.00 9.25
C GLN A 156 6.25 12.62 8.90
N ILE A 157 6.46 11.65 9.80
CA ILE A 157 5.92 10.29 9.67
C ILE A 157 4.89 10.06 10.75
N ASP A 158 3.70 9.69 10.31
CA ASP A 158 2.62 9.21 11.17
C ASP A 158 2.26 7.78 10.81
N THR A 159 1.89 6.98 11.81
CA THR A 159 1.47 5.59 11.60
C THR A 159 0.25 5.25 12.43
N ALA A 160 -0.67 4.47 11.87
CA ALA A 160 -1.83 4.00 12.60
C ALA A 160 -2.23 2.58 12.15
N ILE A 161 -2.78 1.79 13.07
CA ILE A 161 -3.51 0.58 12.72
C ILE A 161 -4.91 1.00 12.30
N CYS A 162 -5.24 0.76 11.03
CA CYS A 162 -6.49 1.17 10.40
C CYS A 162 -7.49 0.01 10.25
N ALA A 163 -7.25 -1.13 10.88
CA ALA A 163 -8.15 -2.28 10.83
C ALA A 163 -8.52 -2.76 12.25
N GLU A 164 -9.80 -3.10 12.46
CA GLU A 164 -10.28 -3.59 13.77
C GLU A 164 -9.62 -4.90 14.19
N LYS A 165 -9.36 -5.78 13.23
CA LYS A 165 -8.74 -7.10 13.48
C LYS A 165 -7.59 -7.30 12.52
N THR A 166 -6.43 -7.57 13.08
CA THR A 166 -5.21 -7.80 12.31
C THR A 166 -4.59 -9.14 12.68
N ARG A 167 -4.01 -9.78 11.68
CA ARG A 167 -3.26 -11.03 11.86
C ARG A 167 -2.20 -11.14 10.77
N LEU A 168 -1.00 -11.57 11.11
CA LEU A 168 0.03 -11.83 10.11
C LEU A 168 -0.15 -13.23 9.52
N ILE A 169 -0.58 -13.29 8.26
CA ILE A 169 -0.74 -14.52 7.46
C ILE A 169 -0.06 -14.29 6.11
N PRO A 170 1.29 -14.30 6.06
CA PRO A 170 2.02 -13.99 4.84
C PRO A 170 1.78 -15.05 3.77
N CYS A 171 1.75 -14.63 2.52
CA CYS A 171 1.63 -15.54 1.39
C CYS A 171 2.91 -16.38 1.26
N ILE A 172 2.78 -17.71 1.26
CA ILE A 172 3.92 -18.62 1.07
C ILE A 172 4.63 -18.38 -0.27
N PHE A 173 3.92 -17.95 -1.31
CA PHE A 173 4.49 -17.68 -2.63
C PHE A 173 5.49 -16.53 -2.62
N GLU A 174 5.42 -15.60 -1.66
CA GLU A 174 6.47 -14.59 -1.48
C GLU A 174 7.82 -15.24 -1.21
N TYR A 175 7.86 -16.24 -0.34
CA TYR A 175 9.10 -16.92 0.04
C TYR A 175 9.55 -17.95 -1.02
N VAL A 176 8.63 -18.65 -1.67
CA VAL A 176 8.96 -19.70 -2.63
C VAL A 176 9.35 -19.15 -3.99
N TYR A 177 8.66 -18.12 -4.46
CA TYR A 177 8.73 -17.72 -5.87
C TYR A 177 8.84 -16.21 -6.11
N LEU A 178 7.98 -15.37 -5.48
CA LEU A 178 7.81 -13.98 -5.87
C LEU A 178 8.98 -13.08 -5.44
N ALA A 179 9.35 -13.14 -4.16
CA ALA A 179 10.38 -12.26 -3.62
C ALA A 179 11.78 -12.63 -4.10
N ARG A 180 12.65 -11.64 -4.16
CA ARG A 180 14.08 -11.89 -4.44
C ARG A 180 14.72 -12.66 -3.27
N PRO A 181 15.70 -13.54 -3.54
CA PRO A 181 16.38 -14.31 -2.49
C PRO A 181 17.04 -13.47 -1.42
N ASP A 182 17.55 -12.31 -1.79
CA ASP A 182 18.24 -11.35 -0.91
C ASP A 182 17.29 -10.47 -0.09
N SER A 183 15.98 -10.60 -0.28
CA SER A 183 14.96 -9.89 0.53
C SER A 183 14.80 -10.43 1.92
N ILE A 184 14.41 -9.52 2.84
CA ILE A 184 13.89 -9.83 4.18
C ILE A 184 12.44 -9.34 4.22
N ILE A 185 11.51 -10.24 4.55
CA ILE A 185 10.08 -9.96 4.66
C ILE A 185 9.63 -10.40 6.05
N ASP A 186 8.97 -9.52 6.80
CA ASP A 186 8.51 -9.78 8.17
C ASP A 186 9.61 -10.41 9.04
N GLN A 187 10.83 -9.87 8.94
CA GLN A 187 12.06 -10.32 9.63
C GLN A 187 12.56 -11.71 9.22
N VAL A 188 11.98 -12.33 8.19
CA VAL A 188 12.41 -13.63 7.66
C VAL A 188 13.21 -13.43 6.39
N SER A 189 14.45 -13.95 6.36
CA SER A 189 15.26 -14.01 5.14
C SER A 189 14.66 -15.00 4.15
N VAL A 190 14.33 -14.53 2.94
CA VAL A 190 13.80 -15.35 1.85
C VAL A 190 14.77 -16.48 1.49
N TYR A 191 16.07 -16.17 1.41
CA TYR A 191 17.11 -17.17 1.14
C TYR A 191 17.13 -18.30 2.18
N LYS A 192 17.13 -17.94 3.48
CA LYS A 192 17.11 -18.96 4.57
C LYS A 192 15.82 -19.77 4.56
N ALA A 193 14.68 -19.16 4.27
CA ALA A 193 13.41 -19.86 4.13
C ALA A 193 13.47 -20.92 3.00
N ARG A 194 13.99 -20.53 1.81
CA ARG A 194 14.16 -21.46 0.68
C ARG A 194 15.13 -22.60 0.96
N LEU A 195 16.24 -22.33 1.65
CA LEU A 195 17.15 -23.40 2.07
C LEU A 195 16.44 -24.44 2.94
N ARG A 196 15.71 -23.98 3.96
CA ARG A 196 14.98 -24.89 4.86
C ARG A 196 13.89 -25.69 4.16
N MET A 197 13.22 -25.10 3.15
CA MET A 197 12.23 -25.83 2.33
C MET A 197 12.88 -26.93 1.47
N GLY A 198 14.13 -26.75 1.06
CA GLY A 198 14.86 -27.72 0.27
C GLY A 198 15.51 -28.86 1.09
N GLU A 199 15.57 -28.72 2.42
CA GLU A 199 16.07 -29.76 3.34
C GLU A 199 15.02 -30.83 3.70
N HIS A 200 13.74 -30.58 3.36
CA HIS A 200 12.59 -31.47 3.58
C HIS A 200 12.05 -32.04 2.27
#